data_2900ddc0ec484f552a9651570c4995e2
#
_entry.id   2900ddc0ec484f552a9651570c4995e2
#
_cell.length_a   1.000
_cell.length_b   1.000
_cell.length_c   1.000
_cell.angle_alpha   90.00
_cell.angle_beta   90.00
_cell.angle_gamma   90.00
#
_symmetry.space_group_name_H-M   'P 1'
#
loop_
_entity.id
_entity.type
_entity.pdbx_description
1 polymer ?
#
loop_
_entity_poly.entity_id
_entity_poly.type
_entity_poly.pdbx_seq_one_letter_code
_entity_poly.pdbx_strand_id
1 'polypeptide(L)'
;MAPRSRTCWMAVAALGALIVLALVAVACGSDSSSTTSAATDPVRPSVTVSLPTPSTTVNQATAVQLAMSDLTRLAPAASQTDLLSAAASMQAFGVDLYRVLKNTTGDKNLVFSPSSIVTALAMTYAGAGGSTAQEMAATLHFHLEGDALHQAFNSLDAALESVNFEQKDPEGHQVGVLIKTANSLWGQRDLAFEKLFLDTLAADYGAGIRLVDCKTAAEKARQAINAWVADQTDDKIPELVPQGALDSLTRLVLVNAIYLHATWMAQFDPGSTKDGAFTTAAGATVTARMMRQTFSFPYGKGDGWQAVQLPYLGGKVALMVIVPDKGRFAEVESRLALDSPGATGVSAPSTGGLIDQAVASLGEGTEVDLTLPKFQFRTQAGLKDALVALGMKSAFGPEADFSGMTKQESLSISDVIHEAYIAVDEEGTEAAAATAVIMRATGMPAQPLQLIVDRPFIFALRDLETGALLFLGRVTDPTA
;
A
#
# COMPACT_ATOMS: atom_id res chain seq x y z
N MET A 1 53.40 -14.72 34.39
CA MET A 1 52.96 -15.85 35.21
C MET A 1 51.63 -16.31 34.68
N ALA A 2 51.61 -17.32 33.86
CA ALA A 2 50.46 -18.19 33.60
C ALA A 2 50.50 -19.30 34.67
N PRO A 3 49.48 -20.15 34.90
CA PRO A 3 48.82 -20.96 33.86
C PRO A 3 47.30 -21.26 34.09
N ARG A 4 46.59 -21.63 32.99
CA ARG A 4 45.99 -22.97 32.70
C ARG A 4 44.86 -23.47 33.62
N SER A 5 43.70 -23.85 33.06
CA SER A 5 43.29 -25.16 32.51
C SER A 5 41.79 -25.10 32.11
N ARG A 6 41.34 -25.52 30.90
CA ARG A 6 40.96 -26.90 30.48
C ARG A 6 39.87 -27.49 31.38
N THR A 7 38.72 -27.93 30.94
CA THR A 7 38.28 -28.94 29.95
C THR A 7 36.75 -29.04 30.06
N CYS A 8 35.97 -29.13 29.01
CA CYS A 8 35.62 -30.32 28.20
C CYS A 8 34.34 -31.06 28.63
N TRP A 9 33.57 -31.48 27.63
CA TRP A 9 32.65 -32.63 27.54
C TRP A 9 31.16 -32.30 27.80
N MET A 10 30.16 -32.86 27.15
CA MET A 10 30.01 -33.75 25.98
C MET A 10 28.54 -33.72 25.55
N ALA A 11 28.31 -33.92 24.29
CA ALA A 11 27.26 -34.45 23.52
C ALA A 11 26.49 -35.64 24.14
N VAL A 12 25.16 -35.68 23.88
CA VAL A 12 24.32 -36.88 23.75
C VAL A 12 23.28 -36.54 22.71
N ALA A 13 23.34 -37.01 21.50
CA ALA A 13 22.97 -38.29 20.93
C ALA A 13 21.46 -38.59 20.89
N ALA A 14 20.93 -38.51 19.74
CA ALA A 14 20.01 -39.25 18.91
C ALA A 14 19.31 -40.49 19.49
N LEU A 15 18.01 -40.59 19.18
CA LEU A 15 17.20 -41.80 18.93
C LEU A 15 15.92 -41.28 18.25
N GLY A 16 15.48 -41.57 17.05
CA GLY A 16 15.43 -42.87 16.40
C GLY A 16 14.07 -43.53 16.59
N ALA A 17 13.13 -43.35 15.64
CA ALA A 17 12.06 -44.34 15.45
C ALA A 17 11.52 -44.29 13.99
N LEU A 18 11.87 -45.29 13.26
CA LEU A 18 11.21 -45.84 12.08
C LEU A 18 9.81 -46.34 12.45
N ILE A 19 8.84 -46.27 11.51
CA ILE A 19 7.77 -47.26 11.30
C ILE A 19 7.15 -46.95 9.92
N VAL A 20 7.44 -47.76 8.98
CA VAL A 20 6.80 -48.91 8.33
C VAL A 20 5.89 -48.53 7.15
N LEU A 21 6.42 -48.84 5.96
CA LEU A 21 5.73 -49.04 4.68
C LEU A 21 4.79 -50.27 4.77
N ALA A 22 3.60 -50.16 4.23
CA ALA A 22 2.81 -51.31 3.79
C ALA A 22 2.41 -51.13 2.32
N LEU A 23 3.13 -51.83 1.47
CA LEU A 23 2.77 -52.12 0.09
C LEU A 23 1.74 -53.29 0.10
N VAL A 24 0.64 -53.12 -0.65
CA VAL A 24 -0.13 -54.25 -1.16
C VAL A 24 -0.32 -54.04 -2.65
N ALA A 25 0.40 -54.86 -3.40
CA ALA A 25 0.16 -55.15 -4.82
C ALA A 25 -0.70 -56.40 -4.90
N VAL A 26 -1.75 -56.40 -5.71
CA VAL A 26 -2.34 -57.61 -6.24
C VAL A 26 -2.66 -57.40 -7.71
N ALA A 27 -2.34 -58.47 -8.44
CA ALA A 27 -2.09 -58.59 -9.84
C ALA A 27 -3.35 -58.83 -10.68
N CYS A 28 -3.10 -58.72 -11.96
CA CYS A 28 -3.76 -59.11 -13.20
C CYS A 28 -4.74 -60.32 -13.17
N GLY A 29 -5.75 -60.21 -14.01
CA GLY A 29 -6.51 -61.38 -14.51
C GLY A 29 -7.42 -60.94 -15.66
N SER A 30 -7.17 -61.54 -16.79
CA SER A 30 -7.67 -61.33 -18.14
C SER A 30 -9.06 -61.96 -18.44
N ASP A 31 -9.67 -61.40 -19.51
CA ASP A 31 -10.51 -62.01 -20.55
C ASP A 31 -11.94 -62.48 -20.23
N SER A 32 -12.88 -62.05 -20.97
CA SER A 32 -13.54 -62.48 -22.21
C SER A 32 -15.02 -62.10 -22.26
N SER A 33 -15.35 -61.49 -23.36
CA SER A 33 -16.56 -61.56 -24.20
C SER A 33 -17.90 -62.10 -23.63
N SER A 34 -18.98 -61.38 -23.80
CA SER A 34 -20.02 -61.56 -24.82
C SER A 34 -21.40 -60.99 -24.44
N THR A 35 -22.03 -60.46 -25.48
CA THR A 35 -23.45 -60.39 -25.85
C THR A 35 -24.48 -59.64 -25.01
N THR A 36 -24.94 -58.55 -25.64
CA THR A 36 -26.33 -58.11 -25.91
C THR A 36 -27.43 -58.42 -24.90
N SER A 37 -28.03 -57.40 -24.34
CA SER A 37 -29.48 -57.21 -24.33
C SER A 37 -29.87 -55.75 -24.09
N ALA A 38 -30.69 -55.22 -24.98
CA ALA A 38 -31.30 -53.91 -24.89
C ALA A 38 -32.36 -53.91 -23.80
N ALA A 39 -32.26 -52.94 -22.86
CA ALA A 39 -33.39 -52.60 -22.02
C ALA A 39 -33.60 -51.08 -22.18
N THR A 40 -34.75 -50.71 -22.63
CA THR A 40 -35.29 -49.39 -22.83
C THR A 40 -35.54 -48.73 -21.46
N ASP A 41 -34.76 -47.65 -21.15
CA ASP A 41 -35.07 -46.77 -20.03
C ASP A 41 -36.11 -45.71 -20.42
N PRO A 42 -36.98 -45.31 -19.49
CA PRO A 42 -38.04 -44.36 -19.77
C PRO A 42 -37.52 -42.95 -19.87
N VAL A 43 -37.94 -42.26 -20.92
CA VAL A 43 -37.68 -40.84 -21.21
C VAL A 43 -38.15 -39.96 -20.03
N ARG A 44 -37.20 -39.34 -19.35
CA ARG A 44 -37.43 -38.28 -18.37
C ARG A 44 -37.62 -36.97 -19.12
N PRO A 45 -38.69 -36.19 -18.87
CA PRO A 45 -38.88 -34.91 -19.56
C PRO A 45 -37.81 -33.92 -19.15
N SER A 46 -37.06 -33.40 -20.10
CA SER A 46 -36.10 -32.31 -19.95
C SER A 46 -36.90 -31.03 -19.67
N VAL A 47 -36.87 -30.57 -18.43
CA VAL A 47 -37.31 -29.21 -18.10
C VAL A 47 -36.20 -28.24 -18.50
N THR A 48 -36.37 -27.57 -19.60
CA THR A 48 -35.52 -26.47 -20.03
C THR A 48 -35.85 -25.26 -19.14
N VAL A 49 -35.06 -25.04 -18.10
CA VAL A 49 -35.10 -23.79 -17.33
C VAL A 49 -34.39 -22.74 -18.17
N SER A 50 -35.17 -21.90 -18.83
CA SER A 50 -34.66 -20.69 -19.46
C SER A 50 -34.27 -19.73 -18.34
N LEU A 51 -32.96 -19.59 -18.10
CA LEU A 51 -32.40 -18.50 -17.28
C LEU A 51 -32.73 -17.17 -17.99
N PRO A 52 -33.24 -16.17 -17.30
CA PRO A 52 -33.41 -14.85 -17.90
C PRO A 52 -32.02 -14.32 -18.26
N THR A 53 -31.82 -14.04 -19.52
CA THR A 53 -30.66 -13.27 -20.03
C THR A 53 -30.72 -11.91 -19.37
N PRO A 54 -29.68 -11.45 -18.66
CA PRO A 54 -29.65 -10.08 -18.18
C PRO A 54 -29.57 -9.15 -19.39
N SER A 55 -30.66 -8.47 -19.68
CA SER A 55 -30.70 -7.34 -20.60
C SER A 55 -29.98 -6.15 -19.96
N THR A 56 -28.65 -6.20 -19.95
CA THR A 56 -27.85 -5.00 -19.70
C THR A 56 -27.61 -4.36 -21.06
N THR A 57 -28.46 -3.42 -21.42
CA THR A 57 -28.16 -2.46 -22.48
C THR A 57 -27.04 -1.55 -21.95
N VAL A 58 -25.81 -2.05 -22.01
CA VAL A 58 -24.62 -1.23 -21.81
C VAL A 58 -24.60 -0.28 -23.00
N ASN A 59 -24.75 0.99 -22.71
CA ASN A 59 -24.63 2.06 -23.69
C ASN A 59 -23.18 2.06 -24.20
N GLN A 60 -22.91 1.41 -25.34
CA GLN A 60 -21.56 1.20 -25.92
C GLN A 60 -20.80 2.51 -26.22
N ALA A 61 -21.43 3.67 -26.05
CA ALA A 61 -20.81 4.98 -26.29
C ALA A 61 -19.95 5.50 -25.12
N THR A 62 -19.96 4.84 -23.95
CA THR A 62 -19.26 5.30 -22.73
C THR A 62 -18.30 4.28 -22.13
N ALA A 63 -18.15 3.08 -22.69
CA ALA A 63 -17.20 2.10 -22.19
C ALA A 63 -15.77 2.57 -22.47
N VAL A 64 -14.97 2.75 -21.41
CA VAL A 64 -13.53 3.01 -21.50
C VAL A 64 -12.86 1.77 -22.11
N GLN A 65 -12.20 1.95 -23.25
CA GLN A 65 -11.45 0.87 -23.89
C GLN A 65 -10.16 0.60 -23.11
N LEU A 66 -9.75 -0.66 -23.02
CA LEU A 66 -8.50 -1.06 -22.39
C LEU A 66 -7.56 -1.62 -23.46
N ALA A 67 -6.39 -1.01 -23.61
CA ALA A 67 -5.27 -1.58 -24.35
C ALA A 67 -4.46 -2.46 -23.39
N MET A 68 -4.49 -3.77 -23.61
CA MET A 68 -3.87 -4.75 -22.74
C MET A 68 -3.31 -5.91 -23.58
N SER A 69 -2.24 -6.54 -23.11
CA SER A 69 -1.75 -7.80 -23.64
C SER A 69 -2.65 -8.97 -23.21
N ASP A 70 -2.61 -10.07 -23.99
CA ASP A 70 -3.28 -11.33 -23.66
C ASP A 70 -2.54 -12.14 -22.58
N LEU A 71 -1.41 -11.65 -22.07
CA LEU A 71 -0.68 -12.30 -21.00
C LEU A 71 -1.44 -12.22 -19.68
N THR A 72 -1.41 -13.30 -18.93
CA THR A 72 -1.89 -13.32 -17.55
C THR A 72 -0.80 -12.84 -16.61
N ARG A 73 -1.18 -12.25 -15.49
CA ARG A 73 -0.25 -11.84 -14.44
C ARG A 73 0.60 -13.02 -13.96
N LEU A 74 1.89 -12.82 -13.87
CA LEU A 74 2.84 -13.83 -13.40
C LEU A 74 2.66 -14.08 -11.89
N ALA A 75 2.95 -15.32 -11.49
CA ALA A 75 3.07 -15.62 -10.07
C ALA A 75 4.27 -14.84 -9.46
N PRO A 76 4.17 -14.39 -8.20
CA PRO A 76 5.28 -13.74 -7.51
C PRO A 76 6.52 -14.62 -7.50
N ALA A 77 7.66 -14.09 -7.95
CA ALA A 77 8.90 -14.85 -8.11
C ALA A 77 10.16 -14.09 -7.69
N ALA A 78 10.04 -12.85 -7.19
CA ALA A 78 11.17 -12.08 -6.74
C ALA A 78 11.88 -12.71 -5.53
N SER A 79 13.19 -12.57 -5.47
CA SER A 79 13.93 -12.94 -4.27
C SER A 79 13.57 -12.04 -3.09
N GLN A 80 13.76 -12.52 -1.87
CA GLN A 80 13.55 -11.69 -0.66
C GLN A 80 14.38 -10.40 -0.71
N THR A 81 15.60 -10.46 -1.24
CA THR A 81 16.47 -9.29 -1.38
C THR A 81 15.87 -8.27 -2.34
N ASP A 82 15.33 -8.69 -3.48
CA ASP A 82 14.73 -7.79 -4.46
C ASP A 82 13.42 -7.18 -3.92
N LEU A 83 12.64 -7.98 -3.22
CA LEU A 83 11.41 -7.53 -2.55
C LEU A 83 11.72 -6.41 -1.53
N LEU A 84 12.71 -6.63 -0.67
CA LEU A 84 13.14 -5.63 0.31
C LEU A 84 13.76 -4.39 -0.36
N SER A 85 14.46 -4.56 -1.50
CA SER A 85 14.98 -3.45 -2.28
C SER A 85 13.86 -2.57 -2.86
N ALA A 86 12.79 -3.17 -3.38
CA ALA A 86 11.62 -2.42 -3.86
C ALA A 86 10.91 -1.68 -2.71
N ALA A 87 10.73 -2.31 -1.55
CA ALA A 87 10.16 -1.68 -0.36
C ALA A 87 11.02 -0.51 0.15
N ALA A 88 12.35 -0.66 0.14
CA ALA A 88 13.29 0.41 0.51
C ALA A 88 13.22 1.60 -0.46
N SER A 89 13.06 1.34 -1.77
CA SER A 89 12.84 2.40 -2.77
C SER A 89 11.57 3.19 -2.48
N MET A 90 10.47 2.52 -2.12
CA MET A 90 9.22 3.18 -1.72
C MET A 90 9.41 4.07 -0.48
N GLN A 91 10.15 3.61 0.51
CA GLN A 91 10.41 4.38 1.73
C GLN A 91 11.28 5.61 1.42
N ALA A 92 12.38 5.45 0.68
CA ALA A 92 13.28 6.54 0.33
C ALA A 92 12.57 7.62 -0.49
N PHE A 93 11.85 7.23 -1.53
CA PHE A 93 11.01 8.14 -2.31
C PHE A 93 9.94 8.81 -1.45
N GLY A 94 9.28 8.05 -0.57
CA GLY A 94 8.25 8.57 0.32
C GLY A 94 8.78 9.68 1.22
N VAL A 95 9.96 9.53 1.77
CA VAL A 95 10.62 10.55 2.61
C VAL A 95 10.98 11.79 1.78
N ASP A 96 11.53 11.62 0.59
CA ASP A 96 11.86 12.74 -0.30
C ASP A 96 10.60 13.50 -0.73
N LEU A 97 9.55 12.78 -1.10
CA LEU A 97 8.27 13.38 -1.47
C LEU A 97 7.61 14.11 -0.30
N TYR A 98 7.66 13.53 0.91
CA TYR A 98 7.18 14.17 2.13
C TYR A 98 7.82 15.55 2.33
N ARG A 99 9.15 15.63 2.16
CA ARG A 99 9.91 16.89 2.29
C ARG A 99 9.40 17.97 1.33
N VAL A 100 9.08 17.60 0.09
CA VAL A 100 8.55 18.55 -0.91
C VAL A 100 7.13 18.95 -0.56
N LEU A 101 6.26 17.97 -0.31
CA LEU A 101 4.84 18.20 -0.04
C LEU A 101 4.60 19.01 1.23
N LYS A 102 5.37 18.80 2.30
CA LYS A 102 5.24 19.59 3.52
C LYS A 102 5.49 21.09 3.29
N ASN A 103 6.39 21.43 2.36
CA ASN A 103 6.69 22.83 2.04
C ASN A 103 5.52 23.51 1.31
N THR A 104 4.74 22.75 0.54
CA THR A 104 3.56 23.27 -0.17
C THR A 104 2.32 23.28 0.71
N THR A 105 2.19 22.33 1.63
CA THR A 105 1.02 22.24 2.54
C THR A 105 1.14 23.12 3.78
N GLY A 106 2.35 23.65 4.08
CA GLY A 106 2.58 24.46 5.28
C GLY A 106 2.27 23.68 6.57
N ASP A 107 1.54 24.28 7.51
CA ASP A 107 1.18 23.64 8.79
C ASP A 107 -0.07 22.76 8.73
N LYS A 108 -0.54 22.36 7.55
CA LYS A 108 -1.72 21.51 7.41
C LYS A 108 -1.39 20.03 7.62
N ASN A 109 -2.42 19.23 7.90
CA ASN A 109 -2.35 17.78 7.83
C ASN A 109 -1.85 17.34 6.45
N LEU A 110 -1.16 16.21 6.41
CA LEU A 110 -0.63 15.62 5.18
C LEU A 110 -0.76 14.10 5.25
N VAL A 111 -1.27 13.49 4.19
CA VAL A 111 -1.24 12.05 3.97
C VAL A 111 -1.02 11.77 2.50
N PHE A 112 -0.19 10.79 2.19
CA PHE A 112 -0.03 10.25 0.85
C PHE A 112 0.48 8.81 0.91
N SER A 113 0.43 8.11 -0.21
CA SER A 113 0.87 6.71 -0.30
C SER A 113 2.13 6.56 -1.15
N PRO A 114 3.29 6.37 -0.53
CA PRO A 114 4.51 6.07 -1.26
C PRO A 114 4.39 4.82 -2.14
N SER A 115 3.83 3.73 -1.61
CA SER A 115 3.69 2.46 -2.34
C SER A 115 2.86 2.61 -3.61
N SER A 116 1.72 3.28 -3.51
CA SER A 116 0.81 3.47 -4.65
C SER A 116 1.43 4.37 -5.73
N ILE A 117 2.06 5.49 -5.34
CA ILE A 117 2.73 6.41 -6.29
C ILE A 117 3.90 5.73 -6.99
N VAL A 118 4.78 5.04 -6.25
CA VAL A 118 5.95 4.36 -6.83
C VAL A 118 5.52 3.25 -7.77
N THR A 119 4.48 2.48 -7.44
CA THR A 119 3.95 1.43 -8.33
C THR A 119 3.43 2.02 -9.65
N ALA A 120 2.66 3.12 -9.62
CA ALA A 120 2.19 3.78 -10.84
C ALA A 120 3.34 4.33 -11.69
N LEU A 121 4.37 4.89 -11.04
CA LEU A 121 5.56 5.38 -11.74
C LEU A 121 6.45 4.23 -12.25
N ALA A 122 6.49 3.06 -11.58
CA ALA A 122 7.18 1.87 -12.05
C ALA A 122 6.51 1.27 -13.30
N MET A 123 5.18 1.27 -13.38
CA MET A 123 4.47 0.94 -14.64
C MET A 123 4.87 1.89 -15.78
N THR A 124 4.99 3.17 -15.48
CA THR A 124 5.38 4.19 -16.48
C THR A 124 6.84 4.03 -16.90
N TYR A 125 7.71 3.69 -15.94
CA TYR A 125 9.14 3.43 -16.15
C TYR A 125 9.39 2.29 -17.16
N ALA A 126 8.52 1.28 -17.22
CA ALA A 126 8.61 0.18 -18.16
C ALA A 126 8.66 0.64 -19.65
N GLY A 127 8.16 1.84 -19.96
CA GLY A 127 8.19 2.41 -21.28
C GLY A 127 9.18 3.57 -21.47
N ALA A 128 9.94 3.92 -20.42
CA ALA A 128 10.89 5.01 -20.44
C ALA A 128 12.23 4.59 -21.04
N GLY A 129 12.92 5.53 -21.73
CA GLY A 129 14.24 5.34 -22.30
C GLY A 129 15.20 6.49 -21.95
N GLY A 130 16.47 6.31 -22.28
CA GLY A 130 17.49 7.35 -22.22
C GLY A 130 17.58 8.09 -20.88
N SER A 131 17.65 9.43 -20.95
CA SER A 131 17.69 10.29 -19.75
C SER A 131 16.41 10.21 -18.91
N THR A 132 15.27 10.01 -19.55
CA THR A 132 13.97 9.89 -18.86
C THR A 132 13.99 8.71 -17.91
N ALA A 133 14.42 7.54 -18.36
CA ALA A 133 14.54 6.35 -17.50
C ALA A 133 15.56 6.58 -16.36
N GLN A 134 16.70 7.21 -16.65
CA GLN A 134 17.72 7.50 -15.64
C GLN A 134 17.21 8.44 -14.54
N GLU A 135 16.54 9.53 -14.91
CA GLU A 135 15.97 10.48 -13.97
C GLU A 135 14.83 9.84 -13.13
N MET A 136 13.99 9.03 -13.77
CA MET A 136 12.95 8.28 -13.07
C MET A 136 13.55 7.31 -12.05
N ALA A 137 14.52 6.49 -12.47
CA ALA A 137 15.16 5.52 -11.58
C ALA A 137 15.86 6.21 -10.39
N ALA A 138 16.57 7.32 -10.63
CA ALA A 138 17.23 8.09 -9.59
C ALA A 138 16.23 8.70 -8.60
N THR A 139 15.15 9.32 -9.11
CA THR A 139 14.11 9.96 -8.29
C THR A 139 13.33 8.94 -7.46
N LEU A 140 13.10 7.75 -8.01
CA LEU A 140 12.36 6.66 -7.35
C LEU A 140 13.26 5.74 -6.52
N HIS A 141 14.55 6.03 -6.46
CA HIS A 141 15.56 5.21 -5.77
C HIS A 141 15.59 3.75 -6.22
N PHE A 142 15.37 3.49 -7.52
CA PHE A 142 15.43 2.13 -8.04
C PHE A 142 16.86 1.62 -8.08
N HIS A 143 17.10 0.48 -7.45
CA HIS A 143 18.37 -0.24 -7.45
C HIS A 143 18.31 -1.50 -8.30
N LEU A 144 17.12 -1.91 -8.71
CA LEU A 144 16.85 -3.01 -9.61
C LEU A 144 16.58 -2.45 -11.01
N GLU A 145 16.89 -3.22 -12.03
CA GLU A 145 16.70 -2.84 -13.44
C GLU A 145 15.94 -3.93 -14.20
N GLY A 146 15.30 -3.55 -15.30
CA GLY A 146 14.60 -4.47 -16.21
C GLY A 146 13.58 -5.37 -15.51
N ASP A 147 13.56 -6.64 -15.90
CA ASP A 147 12.60 -7.62 -15.41
C ASP A 147 12.67 -7.81 -13.87
N ALA A 148 13.86 -7.71 -13.27
CA ALA A 148 14.03 -7.86 -11.83
C ALA A 148 13.26 -6.78 -11.05
N LEU A 149 13.24 -5.54 -11.55
CA LEU A 149 12.46 -4.45 -10.96
C LEU A 149 10.97 -4.76 -11.01
N HIS A 150 10.44 -5.09 -12.20
CA HIS A 150 9.01 -5.32 -12.39
C HIS A 150 8.52 -6.55 -11.63
N GLN A 151 9.31 -7.63 -11.59
CA GLN A 151 9.00 -8.83 -10.77
C GLN A 151 9.03 -8.53 -9.27
N ALA A 152 9.92 -7.65 -8.80
CA ALA A 152 9.93 -7.21 -7.40
C ALA A 152 8.64 -6.47 -7.04
N PHE A 153 8.18 -5.56 -7.90
CA PHE A 153 6.89 -4.87 -7.72
C PHE A 153 5.69 -5.82 -7.82
N ASN A 154 5.70 -6.79 -8.74
CA ASN A 154 4.67 -7.82 -8.80
C ASN A 154 4.58 -8.61 -7.49
N SER A 155 5.73 -9.02 -6.96
CA SER A 155 5.79 -9.78 -5.71
C SER A 155 5.38 -8.97 -4.49
N LEU A 156 5.74 -7.67 -4.47
CA LEU A 156 5.34 -6.75 -3.41
C LEU A 156 3.84 -6.47 -3.43
N ASP A 157 3.27 -6.24 -4.60
CA ASP A 157 1.83 -6.04 -4.77
C ASP A 157 1.04 -7.30 -4.36
N ALA A 158 1.50 -8.48 -4.75
CA ALA A 158 0.90 -9.74 -4.30
C ALA A 158 1.02 -9.95 -2.78
N ALA A 159 2.11 -9.53 -2.15
CA ALA A 159 2.26 -9.56 -0.69
C ALA A 159 1.21 -8.64 -0.04
N LEU A 160 1.04 -7.41 -0.56
CA LEU A 160 0.03 -6.47 -0.08
C LEU A 160 -1.40 -6.95 -0.35
N GLU A 161 -1.67 -7.58 -1.49
CA GLU A 161 -2.97 -8.22 -1.75
C GLU A 161 -3.26 -9.34 -0.74
N SER A 162 -2.22 -10.09 -0.32
CA SER A 162 -2.35 -11.21 0.63
C SER A 162 -2.72 -10.80 2.05
N VAL A 163 -2.61 -9.52 2.40
CA VAL A 163 -3.05 -9.02 3.70
C VAL A 163 -4.54 -8.73 3.75
N ASN A 164 -5.17 -8.62 2.57
CA ASN A 164 -6.60 -8.35 2.46
C ASN A 164 -7.40 -9.57 2.93
N PHE A 165 -8.23 -9.36 3.91
CA PHE A 165 -9.26 -10.29 4.33
C PHE A 165 -10.40 -9.55 5.01
N GLU A 166 -11.60 -10.09 4.89
CA GLU A 166 -12.79 -9.61 5.58
C GLU A 166 -13.52 -10.80 6.19
N GLN A 167 -13.98 -10.63 7.37
CA GLN A 167 -14.81 -11.60 8.09
C GLN A 167 -15.89 -10.87 8.89
N LYS A 168 -16.88 -11.62 9.35
CA LYS A 168 -17.87 -11.07 10.30
C LYS A 168 -17.46 -11.43 11.70
N ASP A 169 -17.57 -10.47 12.60
CA ASP A 169 -17.47 -10.70 14.03
C ASP A 169 -18.72 -11.46 14.55
N PRO A 170 -18.78 -11.88 15.83
CA PRO A 170 -19.94 -12.56 16.40
C PRO A 170 -21.23 -11.73 16.37
N GLU A 171 -21.12 -10.42 16.32
CA GLU A 171 -22.21 -9.45 16.26
C GLU A 171 -22.69 -9.20 14.81
N GLY A 172 -21.95 -9.69 13.82
CA GLY A 172 -22.28 -9.61 12.40
C GLY A 172 -21.68 -8.42 11.66
N HIS A 173 -20.79 -7.64 12.29
CA HIS A 173 -20.09 -6.53 11.67
C HIS A 173 -18.93 -7.01 10.77
N GLN A 174 -18.65 -6.28 9.70
CA GLN A 174 -17.48 -6.54 8.85
C GLN A 174 -16.22 -6.09 9.59
N VAL A 175 -15.27 -7.00 9.79
CA VAL A 175 -13.95 -6.72 10.38
C VAL A 175 -12.86 -7.32 9.50
N GLY A 176 -11.70 -6.69 9.44
CA GLY A 176 -10.61 -7.19 8.61
C GLY A 176 -9.61 -6.11 8.23
N VAL A 177 -8.91 -6.37 7.17
CA VAL A 177 -8.01 -5.42 6.49
C VAL A 177 -8.31 -5.46 5.01
N LEU A 178 -8.60 -4.32 4.41
CA LEU A 178 -8.86 -4.15 3.01
C LEU A 178 -8.07 -2.94 2.48
N ILE A 179 -7.05 -3.22 1.70
CA ILE A 179 -6.26 -2.21 0.98
C ILE A 179 -6.75 -2.22 -0.46
N LYS A 180 -7.30 -1.12 -0.93
CA LYS A 180 -7.70 -0.92 -2.32
C LYS A 180 -6.83 0.13 -2.96
N THR A 181 -6.17 -0.23 -4.04
CA THR A 181 -5.36 0.67 -4.83
C THR A 181 -6.00 0.89 -6.20
N ALA A 182 -6.10 2.14 -6.61
CA ALA A 182 -6.57 2.52 -7.93
C ALA A 182 -5.41 3.15 -8.71
N ASN A 183 -4.47 2.29 -9.13
CA ASN A 183 -3.31 2.67 -9.94
C ASN A 183 -3.61 2.41 -11.41
N SER A 184 -3.58 3.43 -12.24
CA SER A 184 -3.86 3.25 -13.68
C SER A 184 -3.19 4.28 -14.56
N LEU A 185 -2.85 3.82 -15.77
CA LEU A 185 -2.39 4.66 -16.86
C LEU A 185 -3.56 4.96 -17.80
N TRP A 186 -3.74 6.22 -18.15
CA TRP A 186 -4.78 6.70 -19.06
C TRP A 186 -4.13 7.35 -20.27
N GLY A 187 -4.31 6.74 -21.42
CA GLY A 187 -3.70 7.18 -22.69
C GLY A 187 -4.71 7.67 -23.70
N GLN A 188 -4.25 8.51 -24.62
CA GLN A 188 -5.07 8.97 -25.74
C GLN A 188 -5.43 7.78 -26.64
N ARG A 189 -6.73 7.66 -27.02
CA ARG A 189 -7.30 6.45 -27.66
C ARG A 189 -6.78 6.15 -29.07
N ASP A 190 -6.24 7.12 -29.77
CA ASP A 190 -5.70 6.96 -31.14
C ASP A 190 -4.21 6.60 -31.16
N LEU A 191 -3.60 6.34 -29.99
CA LEU A 191 -2.25 5.83 -29.87
C LEU A 191 -2.21 4.32 -29.91
N ALA A 192 -1.28 3.77 -30.71
CA ALA A 192 -0.91 2.37 -30.64
C ALA A 192 0.27 2.19 -29.66
N PHE A 193 0.08 1.34 -28.68
CA PHE A 193 1.10 1.05 -27.68
C PHE A 193 1.93 -0.16 -28.09
N GLU A 194 3.22 -0.11 -27.76
CA GLU A 194 4.18 -1.18 -28.06
C GLU A 194 3.82 -2.46 -27.28
N LYS A 195 3.93 -3.59 -27.97
CA LYS A 195 3.57 -4.89 -27.40
C LYS A 195 4.37 -5.22 -26.14
N LEU A 196 5.68 -4.99 -26.14
CA LEU A 196 6.53 -5.29 -24.97
C LEU A 196 6.10 -4.50 -23.73
N PHE A 197 5.71 -3.24 -23.93
CA PHE A 197 5.20 -2.41 -22.82
C PHE A 197 3.90 -2.97 -22.27
N LEU A 198 2.94 -3.32 -23.12
CA LEU A 198 1.69 -3.94 -22.70
C LEU A 198 1.91 -5.31 -22.05
N ASP A 199 2.89 -6.08 -22.55
CA ASP A 199 3.25 -7.38 -21.96
C ASP A 199 3.77 -7.20 -20.52
N THR A 200 4.66 -6.24 -20.28
CA THR A 200 5.16 -5.93 -18.92
C THR A 200 4.04 -5.48 -18.00
N LEU A 201 3.13 -4.59 -18.46
CA LEU A 201 1.99 -4.16 -17.65
C LEU A 201 1.08 -5.33 -17.28
N ALA A 202 0.78 -6.21 -18.22
CA ALA A 202 -0.08 -7.36 -17.96
C ALA A 202 0.61 -8.40 -17.07
N ALA A 203 1.85 -8.74 -17.37
CA ALA A 203 2.59 -9.81 -16.69
C ALA A 203 2.97 -9.44 -15.25
N ASP A 204 3.43 -8.22 -15.01
CA ASP A 204 3.97 -7.83 -13.70
C ASP A 204 3.00 -7.00 -12.84
N TYR A 205 2.02 -6.35 -13.46
CA TYR A 205 1.07 -5.49 -12.72
C TYR A 205 -0.40 -5.90 -12.89
N GLY A 206 -0.69 -6.90 -13.72
CA GLY A 206 -2.07 -7.26 -14.05
C GLY A 206 -2.85 -6.11 -14.68
N ALA A 207 -2.16 -5.18 -15.32
CA ALA A 207 -2.69 -3.90 -15.76
C ALA A 207 -2.61 -3.73 -17.30
N GLY A 208 -3.29 -2.71 -17.80
CA GLY A 208 -3.22 -2.20 -19.16
C GLY A 208 -3.40 -0.69 -19.14
N ILE A 209 -3.53 -0.09 -20.34
CA ILE A 209 -3.75 1.34 -20.51
C ILE A 209 -5.22 1.58 -20.82
N ARG A 210 -5.86 2.43 -20.05
CA ARG A 210 -7.24 2.88 -20.28
C ARG A 210 -7.25 3.99 -21.32
N LEU A 211 -8.04 3.81 -22.38
CA LEU A 211 -8.04 4.70 -23.52
C LEU A 211 -9.18 5.70 -23.44
N VAL A 212 -8.84 6.98 -23.46
CA VAL A 212 -9.77 8.12 -23.45
C VAL A 212 -9.47 9.10 -24.56
N ASP A 213 -10.42 9.95 -24.88
CA ASP A 213 -10.25 11.00 -25.90
C ASP A 213 -10.05 12.36 -25.22
N CYS A 214 -8.80 12.69 -24.93
CA CYS A 214 -8.47 14.02 -24.44
C CYS A 214 -8.43 15.06 -25.57
N LYS A 215 -8.08 14.65 -26.81
CA LYS A 215 -7.95 15.57 -27.96
C LYS A 215 -9.25 16.34 -28.27
N THR A 216 -10.41 15.65 -28.21
CA THR A 216 -11.68 16.24 -28.62
C THR A 216 -12.74 16.25 -27.49
N ALA A 217 -12.52 15.56 -26.40
CA ALA A 217 -13.50 15.35 -25.34
C ALA A 217 -12.87 15.28 -23.93
N ALA A 218 -11.92 16.17 -23.60
CA ALA A 218 -11.15 16.15 -22.36
C ALA A 218 -12.02 16.10 -21.11
N GLU A 219 -13.15 16.83 -21.05
CA GLU A 219 -14.05 16.79 -19.91
C GLU A 219 -14.75 15.42 -19.75
N LYS A 220 -15.10 14.74 -20.85
CA LYS A 220 -15.63 13.37 -20.79
C LYS A 220 -14.57 12.37 -20.33
N ALA A 221 -13.31 12.57 -20.76
CA ALA A 221 -12.19 11.79 -20.28
C ALA A 221 -12.02 11.94 -18.75
N ARG A 222 -12.03 13.17 -18.25
CA ARG A 222 -12.00 13.47 -16.81
C ARG A 222 -13.10 12.76 -16.03
N GLN A 223 -14.34 12.87 -16.50
CA GLN A 223 -15.51 12.23 -15.87
C GLN A 223 -15.35 10.69 -15.85
N ALA A 224 -14.84 10.09 -16.94
CA ALA A 224 -14.61 8.65 -17.01
C ALA A 224 -13.51 8.21 -16.02
N ILE A 225 -12.45 8.99 -15.87
CA ILE A 225 -11.41 8.74 -14.88
C ILE A 225 -11.99 8.80 -13.47
N ASN A 226 -12.70 9.87 -13.13
CA ASN A 226 -13.28 10.05 -11.79
C ASN A 226 -14.29 8.94 -11.45
N ALA A 227 -15.16 8.57 -12.39
CA ALA A 227 -16.11 7.49 -12.20
C ALA A 227 -15.42 6.14 -11.94
N TRP A 228 -14.29 5.86 -12.63
CA TRP A 228 -13.51 4.67 -12.39
C TRP A 228 -12.82 4.69 -11.01
N VAL A 229 -12.26 5.82 -10.60
CA VAL A 229 -11.62 5.96 -9.28
C VAL A 229 -12.66 5.79 -8.17
N ALA A 230 -13.83 6.41 -8.29
CA ALA A 230 -14.94 6.25 -7.33
C ALA A 230 -15.32 4.77 -7.16
N ASP A 231 -15.50 4.04 -8.27
CA ASP A 231 -15.77 2.60 -8.26
C ASP A 231 -14.68 1.79 -7.56
N GLN A 232 -13.39 2.11 -7.83
CA GLN A 232 -12.26 1.38 -7.21
C GLN A 232 -12.06 1.72 -5.72
N THR A 233 -12.60 2.83 -5.25
CA THR A 233 -12.42 3.33 -3.88
C THR A 233 -13.72 3.37 -3.07
N ASP A 234 -14.74 2.62 -3.46
CA ASP A 234 -16.07 2.59 -2.80
C ASP A 234 -16.63 4.00 -2.54
N ASP A 235 -16.58 4.87 -3.56
CA ASP A 235 -16.99 6.27 -3.50
C ASP A 235 -16.25 7.15 -2.48
N LYS A 236 -15.14 6.67 -1.91
CA LYS A 236 -14.34 7.46 -0.96
C LYS A 236 -13.57 8.58 -1.65
N ILE A 237 -13.20 8.38 -2.91
CA ILE A 237 -12.51 9.36 -3.76
C ILE A 237 -13.35 9.60 -5.02
N PRO A 238 -14.42 10.42 -4.94
CA PRO A 238 -15.34 10.62 -6.05
C PRO A 238 -14.82 11.56 -7.13
N GLU A 239 -13.86 12.44 -6.83
CA GLU A 239 -13.33 13.44 -7.76
C GLU A 239 -11.81 13.62 -7.61
N LEU A 240 -11.05 12.66 -8.17
CA LEU A 240 -9.59 12.72 -8.15
C LEU A 240 -9.03 13.74 -9.14
N VAL A 241 -9.56 13.80 -10.36
CA VAL A 241 -9.12 14.71 -11.42
C VAL A 241 -9.97 15.97 -11.40
N PRO A 242 -9.43 17.13 -10.99
CA PRO A 242 -10.21 18.38 -10.92
C PRO A 242 -10.57 18.91 -12.30
N GLN A 243 -11.57 19.78 -12.36
CA GLN A 243 -11.99 20.42 -13.60
C GLN A 243 -10.83 21.23 -14.19
N GLY A 244 -10.60 21.08 -15.50
CA GLY A 244 -9.54 21.78 -16.23
C GLY A 244 -8.14 21.14 -16.12
N ALA A 245 -7.97 20.04 -15.38
CA ALA A 245 -6.70 19.33 -15.31
C ALA A 245 -6.33 18.60 -16.62
N LEU A 246 -7.32 18.27 -17.43
CA LEU A 246 -7.12 17.65 -18.74
C LEU A 246 -7.47 18.64 -19.86
N ASP A 247 -6.68 18.62 -20.92
CA ASP A 247 -6.89 19.45 -22.11
C ASP A 247 -6.65 18.67 -23.41
N SER A 248 -6.74 19.35 -24.55
CA SER A 248 -6.52 18.75 -25.88
C SER A 248 -5.06 18.32 -26.14
N LEU A 249 -4.11 18.75 -25.34
CA LEU A 249 -2.70 18.38 -25.42
C LEU A 249 -2.37 17.17 -24.54
N THR A 250 -3.24 16.81 -23.61
CA THR A 250 -3.06 15.66 -22.72
C THR A 250 -2.98 14.36 -23.52
N ARG A 251 -1.91 13.58 -23.30
CA ARG A 251 -1.67 12.28 -23.96
C ARG A 251 -1.57 11.12 -23.00
N LEU A 252 -1.00 11.37 -21.82
CA LEU A 252 -0.80 10.37 -20.79
C LEU A 252 -1.05 11.00 -19.41
N VAL A 253 -1.92 10.38 -18.62
CA VAL A 253 -2.21 10.76 -17.23
C VAL A 253 -2.02 9.55 -16.34
N LEU A 254 -1.29 9.73 -15.26
CA LEU A 254 -1.15 8.74 -14.21
C LEU A 254 -2.19 9.08 -13.13
N VAL A 255 -2.98 8.09 -12.80
CA VAL A 255 -4.01 8.17 -11.77
C VAL A 255 -3.65 7.21 -10.65
N ASN A 256 -3.62 7.75 -9.46
CA ASN A 256 -3.19 7.03 -8.28
C ASN A 256 -4.06 7.39 -7.09
N ALA A 257 -4.81 6.44 -6.60
CA ALA A 257 -5.64 6.58 -5.41
C ALA A 257 -5.50 5.34 -4.53
N ILE A 258 -5.57 5.54 -3.24
CA ILE A 258 -5.51 4.45 -2.25
C ILE A 258 -6.52 4.70 -1.15
N TYR A 259 -7.15 3.62 -0.76
CA TYR A 259 -8.10 3.54 0.34
C TYR A 259 -7.74 2.37 1.25
N LEU A 260 -7.78 2.61 2.55
CA LEU A 260 -7.60 1.59 3.56
C LEU A 260 -8.81 1.52 4.47
N HIS A 261 -9.36 0.31 4.61
CA HIS A 261 -10.27 -0.08 5.67
C HIS A 261 -9.58 -1.15 6.51
N ALA A 262 -9.34 -0.90 7.79
CA ALA A 262 -8.61 -1.86 8.63
C ALA A 262 -9.03 -1.76 10.10
N THR A 263 -9.44 -2.89 10.67
CA THR A 263 -9.84 -3.03 12.06
C THR A 263 -8.62 -3.19 12.96
N TRP A 264 -8.54 -2.45 14.08
CA TRP A 264 -7.48 -2.64 15.07
C TRP A 264 -7.45 -4.08 15.62
N MET A 265 -6.28 -4.61 15.88
CA MET A 265 -6.14 -5.85 16.64
C MET A 265 -6.68 -5.71 18.06
N ALA A 266 -6.53 -4.52 18.65
CA ALA A 266 -7.13 -4.12 19.92
C ALA A 266 -7.87 -2.80 19.68
N GLN A 267 -9.20 -2.87 19.64
CA GLN A 267 -10.07 -1.71 19.42
C GLN A 267 -10.15 -0.83 20.67
N PHE A 268 -10.36 0.47 20.46
CA PHE A 268 -10.65 1.38 21.56
C PHE A 268 -12.13 1.25 21.95
N ASP A 269 -12.42 1.39 23.26
CA ASP A 269 -13.80 1.48 23.73
C ASP A 269 -14.37 2.87 23.45
N PRO A 270 -15.44 2.98 22.63
CA PRO A 270 -16.10 4.26 22.35
C PRO A 270 -16.57 5.00 23.60
N GLY A 271 -16.93 4.25 24.66
CA GLY A 271 -17.31 4.82 25.97
C GLY A 271 -16.15 5.49 26.71
N SER A 272 -14.91 5.15 26.35
CA SER A 272 -13.68 5.74 26.90
C SER A 272 -13.19 6.96 26.11
N THR A 273 -13.75 7.24 24.94
CA THR A 273 -13.43 8.43 24.13
C THR A 273 -14.05 9.69 24.74
N LYS A 274 -13.19 10.67 25.02
CA LYS A 274 -13.59 11.94 25.65
C LYS A 274 -13.02 13.12 24.92
N ASP A 275 -13.65 14.29 25.11
CA ASP A 275 -13.10 15.54 24.65
C ASP A 275 -11.82 15.87 25.43
N GLY A 276 -10.76 16.24 24.71
CA GLY A 276 -9.46 16.60 25.26
C GLY A 276 -8.80 17.71 24.48
N ALA A 277 -7.86 18.39 25.14
CA ALA A 277 -7.10 19.46 24.49
C ALA A 277 -6.01 18.88 23.59
N PHE A 278 -5.90 19.42 22.37
CA PHE A 278 -4.81 19.18 21.44
C PHE A 278 -4.16 20.52 21.07
N THR A 279 -2.84 20.60 21.16
CA THR A 279 -2.10 21.79 20.73
C THR A 279 -1.69 21.62 19.29
N THR A 280 -2.22 22.45 18.39
CA THR A 280 -1.93 22.39 16.94
C THR A 280 -0.50 22.83 16.62
N ALA A 281 -0.02 22.59 15.39
CA ALA A 281 1.29 23.07 14.92
C ALA A 281 1.39 24.60 14.96
N ALA A 282 0.29 25.31 14.75
CA ALA A 282 0.21 26.78 14.87
C ALA A 282 0.21 27.28 16.33
N GLY A 283 0.25 26.37 17.33
CA GLY A 283 0.24 26.69 18.75
C GLY A 283 -1.14 26.99 19.34
N ALA A 284 -2.22 26.85 18.57
CA ALA A 284 -3.59 26.97 19.07
C ALA A 284 -4.00 25.71 19.82
N THR A 285 -4.87 25.84 20.82
CA THR A 285 -5.48 24.68 21.48
C THR A 285 -6.86 24.44 20.90
N VAL A 286 -7.09 23.24 20.40
CA VAL A 286 -8.39 22.76 19.90
C VAL A 286 -8.93 21.65 20.81
N THR A 287 -10.24 21.44 20.77
CA THR A 287 -10.87 20.29 21.44
C THR A 287 -10.99 19.14 20.47
N ALA A 288 -10.31 18.04 20.73
CA ALA A 288 -10.33 16.82 19.92
C ALA A 288 -11.02 15.68 20.66
N ARG A 289 -11.60 14.75 19.92
CA ARG A 289 -12.11 13.47 20.45
C ARG A 289 -10.92 12.54 20.72
N MET A 290 -10.58 12.32 21.97
CA MET A 290 -9.42 11.55 22.41
C MET A 290 -9.86 10.14 22.81
N MET A 291 -9.51 9.15 22.00
CA MET A 291 -9.67 7.72 22.28
C MET A 291 -8.64 7.30 23.32
N ARG A 292 -8.99 6.36 24.20
CA ARG A 292 -8.07 5.84 25.21
C ARG A 292 -8.20 4.35 25.40
N GLN A 293 -7.06 3.67 25.46
CA GLN A 293 -6.96 2.26 25.85
C GLN A 293 -5.62 1.96 26.51
N THR A 294 -5.61 0.90 27.32
CA THR A 294 -4.38 0.29 27.84
C THR A 294 -4.20 -1.08 27.20
N PHE A 295 -3.09 -1.24 26.47
CA PHE A 295 -2.78 -2.48 25.76
C PHE A 295 -1.26 -2.69 25.68
N SER A 296 -0.85 -3.92 25.40
CA SER A 296 0.56 -4.26 25.18
C SER A 296 0.95 -3.94 23.75
N PHE A 297 1.50 -2.74 23.54
CA PHE A 297 1.94 -2.29 22.23
C PHE A 297 3.45 -2.43 22.05
N PRO A 298 3.96 -2.66 20.80
CA PRO A 298 5.33 -2.32 20.46
C PRO A 298 5.54 -0.82 20.69
N TYR A 299 6.50 -0.50 21.57
CA TYR A 299 6.81 0.87 21.97
C TYR A 299 8.31 1.11 21.94
N GLY A 300 8.69 2.31 21.51
CA GLY A 300 10.07 2.76 21.46
C GLY A 300 10.21 4.24 21.75
N LYS A 301 11.43 4.68 21.94
CA LYS A 301 11.76 6.10 22.10
C LYS A 301 13.13 6.43 21.55
N GLY A 302 13.31 7.67 21.14
CA GLY A 302 14.57 8.20 20.70
C GLY A 302 14.80 9.61 21.27
N ASP A 303 15.79 10.31 20.70
CA ASP A 303 16.05 11.67 21.11
C ASP A 303 14.91 12.60 20.68
N GLY A 304 14.13 13.03 21.65
CA GLY A 304 13.03 13.99 21.49
C GLY A 304 11.75 13.43 20.87
N TRP A 305 11.55 12.11 20.87
CA TRP A 305 10.32 11.49 20.42
C TRP A 305 10.05 10.13 21.10
N GLN A 306 8.80 9.73 21.04
CA GLN A 306 8.32 8.41 21.42
C GLN A 306 7.57 7.82 20.22
N ALA A 307 7.57 6.49 20.08
CA ALA A 307 6.82 5.80 19.03
C ALA A 307 6.02 4.64 19.61
N VAL A 308 4.83 4.45 19.09
CA VAL A 308 3.96 3.31 19.39
C VAL A 308 3.47 2.73 18.07
N GLN A 309 3.38 1.40 18.00
CA GLN A 309 2.86 0.70 16.83
C GLN A 309 1.55 0.02 17.17
N LEU A 310 0.48 0.39 16.46
CA LEU A 310 -0.86 -0.15 16.61
C LEU A 310 -1.09 -1.18 15.48
N PRO A 311 -1.05 -2.49 15.77
CA PRO A 311 -1.29 -3.51 14.76
C PRO A 311 -2.78 -3.56 14.41
N TYR A 312 -3.06 -3.82 13.13
CA TYR A 312 -4.38 -4.17 12.66
C TYR A 312 -4.64 -5.67 12.79
N LEU A 313 -5.90 -6.07 12.69
CA LEU A 313 -6.32 -7.46 12.73
C LEU A 313 -5.54 -8.29 11.70
N GLY A 314 -5.11 -9.50 12.07
CA GLY A 314 -4.20 -10.32 11.27
C GLY A 314 -2.71 -10.05 11.49
N GLY A 315 -2.32 -8.93 12.11
CA GLY A 315 -0.96 -8.66 12.57
C GLY A 315 0.07 -8.45 11.46
N LYS A 316 -0.35 -8.26 10.19
CA LYS A 316 0.56 -8.04 9.05
C LYS A 316 0.79 -6.57 8.73
N VAL A 317 -0.14 -5.72 9.10
CA VAL A 317 -0.10 -4.27 8.87
C VAL A 317 -0.25 -3.54 10.19
N ALA A 318 0.44 -2.41 10.34
CA ALA A 318 0.34 -1.60 11.54
C ALA A 318 0.46 -0.10 11.24
N LEU A 319 -0.21 0.71 12.07
CA LEU A 319 0.00 2.14 12.14
C LEU A 319 1.07 2.45 13.19
N MET A 320 2.19 2.99 12.78
CA MET A 320 3.21 3.53 13.66
C MET A 320 2.94 5.02 13.87
N VAL A 321 2.86 5.46 15.11
CA VAL A 321 2.68 6.86 15.52
C VAL A 321 3.95 7.33 16.21
N ILE A 322 4.61 8.35 15.65
CA ILE A 322 5.81 8.98 16.20
C ILE A 322 5.39 10.31 16.80
N VAL A 323 5.52 10.43 18.12
CA VAL A 323 5.08 11.59 18.90
C VAL A 323 6.30 12.37 19.37
N PRO A 324 6.62 13.52 18.75
CA PRO A 324 7.69 14.39 19.21
C PRO A 324 7.44 14.91 20.62
N ASP A 325 8.49 15.15 21.39
CA ASP A 325 8.40 15.82 22.68
C ASP A 325 7.82 17.24 22.51
N LYS A 326 7.23 17.80 23.57
CA LYS A 326 6.61 19.12 23.51
C LYS A 326 7.59 20.17 22.98
N GLY A 327 7.18 20.86 21.90
CA GLY A 327 7.98 21.89 21.23
C GLY A 327 9.05 21.39 20.27
N ARG A 328 9.22 20.05 20.10
CA ARG A 328 10.26 19.50 19.21
C ARG A 328 9.70 18.94 17.87
N PHE A 329 8.44 19.22 17.53
CA PHE A 329 7.83 18.66 16.32
C PHE A 329 8.63 18.99 15.05
N ALA A 330 8.94 20.27 14.81
CA ALA A 330 9.67 20.70 13.61
C ALA A 330 11.09 20.11 13.53
N GLU A 331 11.77 19.97 14.68
CA GLU A 331 13.09 19.34 14.75
C GLU A 331 13.02 17.85 14.40
N VAL A 332 12.10 17.10 15.03
CA VAL A 332 11.93 15.67 14.78
C VAL A 332 11.45 15.43 13.35
N GLU A 333 10.50 16.21 12.85
CA GLU A 333 10.01 16.14 11.47
C GLU A 333 11.15 16.37 10.45
N SER A 334 12.09 17.28 10.75
CA SER A 334 13.22 17.52 9.85
C SER A 334 14.14 16.31 9.68
N ARG A 335 14.14 15.39 10.63
CA ARG A 335 14.94 14.16 10.58
C ARG A 335 14.42 13.14 9.56
N LEU A 336 13.16 13.24 9.14
CA LEU A 336 12.69 12.48 7.98
C LEU A 336 13.54 12.77 6.73
N ALA A 337 14.04 13.99 6.59
CA ALA A 337 14.84 14.41 5.43
C ALA A 337 16.30 13.89 5.44
N LEU A 338 16.77 13.34 6.54
CA LEU A 338 18.13 12.78 6.66
C LEU A 338 18.22 11.34 6.14
N ASP A 339 17.10 10.77 5.74
CA ASP A 339 16.96 9.37 5.35
C ASP A 339 17.34 9.11 3.89
N SER A 340 17.51 10.16 3.07
CA SER A 340 17.92 10.01 1.69
C SER A 340 19.40 9.63 1.59
N PRO A 341 19.76 8.46 1.02
CA PRO A 341 21.14 8.18 0.66
C PRO A 341 21.59 9.26 -0.32
N GLY A 342 22.67 9.95 0.01
CA GLY A 342 23.25 10.93 -0.91
C GLY A 342 23.51 10.31 -2.28
N ALA A 343 23.38 11.07 -3.34
CA ALA A 343 23.45 10.71 -4.77
C ALA A 343 24.80 10.11 -5.23
N THR A 344 25.52 9.42 -4.39
CA THR A 344 26.80 8.78 -4.70
C THR A 344 26.78 7.32 -4.33
N GLY A 345 26.39 6.49 -5.32
CA GLY A 345 26.84 5.11 -5.50
C GLY A 345 26.56 4.14 -4.35
N VAL A 346 25.79 3.10 -4.69
CA VAL A 346 25.73 1.79 -4.04
C VAL A 346 26.10 1.80 -2.55
N SER A 347 25.12 2.03 -1.71
CA SER A 347 25.22 1.72 -0.27
C SER A 347 23.95 1.01 0.17
N ALA A 348 24.14 0.05 1.06
CA ALA A 348 23.10 -0.68 1.76
C ALA A 348 21.93 0.25 2.21
N PRO A 349 20.71 -0.29 2.45
CA PRO A 349 19.56 0.49 2.88
C PRO A 349 19.99 1.44 4.00
N SER A 350 19.62 2.72 3.87
CA SER A 350 20.01 3.77 4.81
C SER A 350 19.50 3.42 6.21
N THR A 351 20.37 2.91 7.05
CA THR A 351 20.09 2.57 8.45
C THR A 351 20.22 3.82 9.33
N GLY A 352 19.41 4.83 9.13
CA GLY A 352 19.62 6.04 9.91
C GLY A 352 18.49 7.01 10.05
N GLY A 353 17.46 6.92 9.24
CA GLY A 353 16.36 7.84 9.26
C GLY A 353 15.38 7.72 10.42
N LEU A 354 14.51 8.72 10.57
CA LEU A 354 13.55 8.75 11.68
C LEU A 354 12.64 7.51 11.69
N ILE A 355 12.17 7.07 10.52
CA ILE A 355 11.31 5.88 10.41
C ILE A 355 12.09 4.63 10.83
N ASP A 356 13.31 4.45 10.32
CA ASP A 356 14.15 3.30 10.65
C ASP A 356 14.55 3.30 12.14
N GLN A 357 14.90 4.47 12.68
CA GLN A 357 15.18 4.62 14.12
C GLN A 357 13.96 4.26 14.96
N ALA A 358 12.77 4.74 14.56
CA ALA A 358 11.53 4.43 15.26
C ALA A 358 11.27 2.92 15.23
N VAL A 359 11.35 2.28 14.06
CA VAL A 359 11.16 0.83 13.89
C VAL A 359 12.16 0.04 14.73
N ALA A 360 13.45 0.40 14.66
CA ALA A 360 14.51 -0.28 15.41
C ALA A 360 14.38 -0.11 16.93
N SER A 361 13.71 0.95 17.39
CA SER A 361 13.49 1.20 18.82
C SER A 361 12.29 0.44 19.41
N LEU A 362 11.39 -0.08 18.56
CA LEU A 362 10.19 -0.79 19.03
C LEU A 362 10.58 -2.07 19.75
N GLY A 363 10.34 -2.10 21.06
CA GLY A 363 10.47 -3.31 21.87
C GLY A 363 9.16 -4.12 21.87
N GLU A 364 9.26 -5.38 22.24
CA GLU A 364 8.08 -6.23 22.39
C GLU A 364 7.26 -5.81 23.64
N GLY A 365 5.95 -5.70 23.45
CA GLY A 365 4.95 -5.81 24.50
C GLY A 365 5.09 -4.87 25.70
N THR A 366 5.21 -3.56 25.50
CA THR A 366 5.11 -2.58 26.59
C THR A 366 3.64 -2.29 26.90
N GLU A 367 3.22 -2.41 28.16
CA GLU A 367 1.89 -1.99 28.58
C GLU A 367 1.81 -0.45 28.54
N VAL A 368 1.06 0.07 27.55
CA VAL A 368 0.91 1.50 27.29
C VAL A 368 -0.53 1.92 27.51
N ASP A 369 -0.74 2.92 28.37
CA ASP A 369 -1.98 3.69 28.47
C ASP A 369 -1.95 4.80 27.41
N LEU A 370 -2.47 4.46 26.23
CA LEU A 370 -2.44 5.31 25.04
C LEU A 370 -3.67 6.20 24.98
N THR A 371 -3.45 7.50 24.76
CA THR A 371 -4.49 8.46 24.41
C THR A 371 -4.17 9.02 23.04
N LEU A 372 -5.03 8.79 22.04
CA LEU A 372 -4.85 9.16 20.63
C LEU A 372 -6.08 9.93 20.13
N PRO A 373 -5.94 11.07 19.43
CA PRO A 373 -7.08 11.75 18.85
C PRO A 373 -7.67 10.94 17.69
N LYS A 374 -8.99 10.99 17.53
CA LYS A 374 -9.64 10.66 16.27
C LYS A 374 -9.28 11.72 15.24
N PHE A 375 -9.06 11.32 14.00
CA PHE A 375 -8.82 12.25 12.90
C PHE A 375 -9.28 11.68 11.56
N GLN A 376 -9.68 12.56 10.66
CA GLN A 376 -10.10 12.19 9.31
C GLN A 376 -9.75 13.33 8.37
N PHE A 377 -9.01 13.05 7.33
CA PHE A 377 -8.70 14.03 6.29
C PHE A 377 -8.23 13.38 5.00
N ARG A 378 -8.12 14.18 3.97
CA ARG A 378 -7.60 13.78 2.66
C ARG A 378 -6.54 14.75 2.19
N THR A 379 -5.64 14.27 1.36
CA THR A 379 -4.70 15.10 0.62
C THR A 379 -4.80 14.74 -0.85
N GLN A 380 -5.15 15.75 -1.67
CA GLN A 380 -5.10 15.67 -3.13
C GLN A 380 -3.93 16.50 -3.61
N ALA A 381 -3.12 15.95 -4.51
CA ALA A 381 -1.93 16.62 -5.04
C ALA A 381 -1.69 16.27 -6.52
N GLY A 382 -1.44 17.30 -7.33
CA GLY A 382 -0.71 17.14 -8.58
C GLY A 382 0.77 17.00 -8.26
N LEU A 383 1.39 15.89 -8.63
CA LEU A 383 2.75 15.58 -8.21
C LEU A 383 3.81 16.04 -9.21
N LYS A 384 3.43 16.57 -10.37
CA LYS A 384 4.36 17.00 -11.41
C LYS A 384 5.47 17.90 -10.87
N ASP A 385 5.11 19.00 -10.21
CA ASP A 385 6.09 19.96 -9.69
C ASP A 385 6.99 19.34 -8.62
N ALA A 386 6.44 18.47 -7.78
CA ALA A 386 7.20 17.77 -6.76
C ALA A 386 8.21 16.79 -7.40
N LEU A 387 7.80 16.01 -8.39
CA LEU A 387 8.65 15.06 -9.10
C LEU A 387 9.75 15.78 -9.89
N VAL A 388 9.43 16.92 -10.52
CA VAL A 388 10.42 17.79 -11.18
C VAL A 388 11.43 18.34 -10.16
N ALA A 389 10.98 18.76 -9.00
CA ALA A 389 11.86 19.26 -7.92
C ALA A 389 12.77 18.15 -7.37
N LEU A 390 12.32 16.91 -7.39
CA LEU A 390 13.10 15.73 -6.99
C LEU A 390 14.07 15.23 -8.07
N GLY A 391 13.98 15.77 -9.28
CA GLY A 391 14.93 15.44 -10.38
C GLY A 391 14.33 14.84 -11.62
N MET A 392 13.06 14.42 -11.63
CA MET A 392 12.36 13.82 -12.76
C MET A 392 11.88 14.91 -13.73
N LYS A 393 12.79 15.51 -14.48
CA LYS A 393 12.50 16.66 -15.36
C LYS A 393 12.11 16.24 -16.76
N SER A 394 12.92 15.36 -17.36
CA SER A 394 12.76 14.94 -18.76
C SER A 394 11.39 14.32 -19.01
N ALA A 395 10.87 13.53 -18.07
CA ALA A 395 9.57 12.85 -18.19
C ALA A 395 8.38 13.78 -18.47
N PHE A 396 8.47 15.04 -18.05
CA PHE A 396 7.42 16.07 -18.20
C PHE A 396 7.71 17.09 -19.31
N GLY A 397 8.85 16.98 -19.99
CA GLY A 397 9.33 17.92 -21.01
C GLY A 397 9.21 17.38 -22.43
N PRO A 398 9.56 18.24 -23.42
CA PRO A 398 9.56 17.83 -24.84
C PRO A 398 10.66 16.82 -25.17
N GLU A 399 11.68 16.69 -24.32
CA GLU A 399 12.78 15.73 -24.44
C GLU A 399 12.46 14.37 -23.81
N ALA A 400 11.21 14.16 -23.34
CA ALA A 400 10.79 12.90 -22.77
C ALA A 400 10.95 11.74 -23.78
N ASP A 401 11.59 10.68 -23.34
CA ASP A 401 11.71 9.44 -24.09
C ASP A 401 10.83 8.34 -23.49
N PHE A 402 9.63 8.21 -24.04
CA PHE A 402 8.70 7.11 -23.79
C PHE A 402 8.49 6.29 -25.08
N SER A 403 9.53 6.17 -25.90
CA SER A 403 9.51 5.38 -27.14
C SER A 403 9.28 3.88 -26.89
N GLY A 404 9.48 3.40 -25.66
CA GLY A 404 9.08 2.07 -25.25
C GLY A 404 7.56 1.91 -25.10
N MET A 405 6.80 3.00 -24.90
CA MET A 405 5.33 2.96 -24.85
C MET A 405 4.70 3.01 -26.24
N THR A 406 5.16 3.95 -27.09
CA THR A 406 4.66 4.14 -28.47
C THR A 406 5.72 4.79 -29.33
N LYS A 407 5.68 4.50 -30.64
CA LYS A 407 6.52 5.12 -31.65
C LYS A 407 5.76 6.07 -32.59
N GLN A 408 4.46 6.27 -32.33
CA GLN A 408 3.63 7.10 -33.22
C GLN A 408 3.83 8.59 -32.98
N GLU A 409 3.99 9.02 -31.75
CA GLU A 409 4.31 10.41 -31.39
C GLU A 409 5.16 10.44 -30.12
N SER A 410 5.88 11.53 -29.89
CA SER A 410 6.62 11.74 -28.66
C SER A 410 5.63 11.95 -27.51
N LEU A 411 5.76 11.13 -26.48
CA LEU A 411 4.94 11.23 -25.27
C LEU A 411 5.71 11.92 -24.15
N SER A 412 5.00 12.69 -23.37
CA SER A 412 5.43 13.13 -22.03
C SER A 412 4.30 12.91 -21.03
N ILE A 413 4.64 12.79 -19.76
CA ILE A 413 3.64 12.74 -18.70
C ILE A 413 3.00 14.11 -18.58
N SER A 414 1.69 14.21 -18.76
CA SER A 414 0.96 15.47 -18.61
C SER A 414 0.85 15.85 -17.14
N ASP A 415 0.40 14.93 -16.31
CA ASP A 415 0.35 15.05 -14.85
C ASP A 415 0.35 13.69 -14.15
N VAL A 416 0.68 13.69 -12.88
CA VAL A 416 0.56 12.57 -11.92
C VAL A 416 -0.35 13.03 -10.82
N ILE A 417 -1.56 12.51 -10.76
CA ILE A 417 -2.57 12.95 -9.81
C ILE A 417 -2.74 11.89 -8.73
N HIS A 418 -2.53 12.30 -7.48
CA HIS A 418 -2.61 11.46 -6.30
C HIS A 418 -3.62 11.99 -5.31
N GLU A 419 -4.41 11.10 -4.73
CA GLU A 419 -5.21 11.39 -3.54
C GLU A 419 -5.12 10.23 -2.57
N ALA A 420 -4.90 10.57 -1.30
CA ALA A 420 -4.98 9.66 -0.19
C ALA A 420 -6.00 10.16 0.83
N TYR A 421 -6.80 9.24 1.33
CA TYR A 421 -7.76 9.46 2.38
C TYR A 421 -7.43 8.58 3.58
N ILE A 422 -7.51 9.14 4.78
CA ILE A 422 -7.34 8.42 6.04
C ILE A 422 -8.39 8.88 7.05
N ALA A 423 -8.99 7.91 7.73
CA ALA A 423 -9.84 8.14 8.90
C ALA A 423 -9.43 7.15 9.98
N VAL A 424 -9.16 7.63 11.17
CA VAL A 424 -8.72 6.85 12.34
C VAL A 424 -9.70 7.08 13.47
N ASP A 425 -10.31 6.01 13.95
CA ASP A 425 -11.27 6.01 15.03
C ASP A 425 -11.10 4.81 15.99
N GLU A 426 -12.09 4.55 16.84
CA GLU A 426 -12.04 3.53 17.87
C GLU A 426 -11.91 2.11 17.31
N GLU A 427 -12.46 1.86 16.15
CA GLU A 427 -12.54 0.54 15.53
C GLU A 427 -11.32 0.22 14.69
N GLY A 428 -10.72 1.28 14.09
CA GLY A 428 -9.61 1.10 13.17
C GLY A 428 -9.30 2.32 12.32
N THR A 429 -8.90 2.02 11.10
CA THR A 429 -8.89 2.98 10.01
C THR A 429 -10.10 2.66 9.15
N GLU A 430 -11.11 3.53 9.24
CA GLU A 430 -12.42 3.43 8.57
C GLU A 430 -13.19 2.11 8.80
N ALA A 431 -13.46 1.76 10.05
CA ALA A 431 -14.27 0.61 10.44
C ALA A 431 -15.62 1.03 11.05
N ALA A 432 -16.62 0.17 10.95
CA ALA A 432 -18.01 0.48 11.31
C ALA A 432 -18.62 -0.55 12.28
N ALA A 433 -17.99 -0.90 13.39
CA ALA A 433 -18.65 -1.52 14.56
C ALA A 433 -17.71 -2.00 15.67
N ALA A 434 -18.03 -1.75 16.91
CA ALA A 434 -17.15 -1.99 18.06
C ALA A 434 -17.50 -3.25 18.85
N THR A 435 -16.51 -4.13 19.06
CA THR A 435 -16.57 -5.17 20.10
C THR A 435 -15.30 -5.14 20.94
N ALA A 436 -15.38 -4.61 22.14
CA ALA A 436 -14.27 -4.55 23.06
C ALA A 436 -14.07 -5.90 23.78
N VAL A 437 -12.97 -6.59 23.54
CA VAL A 437 -12.53 -7.75 24.33
C VAL A 437 -11.63 -7.26 25.46
N ILE A 438 -12.16 -7.21 26.68
CA ILE A 438 -11.41 -6.83 27.89
C ILE A 438 -10.70 -8.06 28.43
N MET A 439 -9.39 -8.19 28.23
CA MET A 439 -8.56 -9.17 28.97
C MET A 439 -8.07 -8.55 30.28
N ARG A 440 -8.39 -9.18 31.40
CA ARG A 440 -7.89 -8.80 32.74
C ARG A 440 -6.74 -9.71 33.15
N ALA A 441 -5.57 -9.13 33.41
CA ALA A 441 -4.45 -9.84 34.02
C ALA A 441 -4.69 -9.98 35.54
N THR A 442 -4.37 -11.15 36.12
CA THR A 442 -4.49 -11.45 37.54
C THR A 442 -3.12 -11.32 38.23
N GLY A 443 -2.53 -10.15 38.25
CA GLY A 443 -1.30 -9.83 38.99
C GLY A 443 -1.31 -8.35 39.35
N MET A 444 -0.49 -7.92 40.32
CA MET A 444 -0.32 -6.48 40.60
C MET A 444 0.51 -5.89 39.44
N PRO A 445 -0.11 -5.14 38.50
CA PRO A 445 0.62 -4.67 37.34
C PRO A 445 1.56 -3.52 37.73
N ALA A 446 2.73 -3.47 37.12
CA ALA A 446 3.48 -2.23 37.02
C ALA A 446 2.55 -1.17 36.40
N GLN A 447 2.65 0.10 36.84
CA GLN A 447 1.81 1.15 36.24
C GLN A 447 2.12 1.23 34.73
N PRO A 448 1.10 1.20 33.85
CA PRO A 448 1.31 1.29 32.42
C PRO A 448 2.01 2.60 32.06
N LEU A 449 2.85 2.58 31.04
CA LEU A 449 3.49 3.76 30.51
C LEU A 449 2.41 4.66 29.89
N GLN A 450 2.34 5.91 30.30
CA GLN A 450 1.42 6.89 29.72
C GLN A 450 1.98 7.50 28.45
N LEU A 451 1.22 7.40 27.34
CA LEU A 451 1.50 8.09 26.09
C LEU A 451 0.26 8.90 25.66
N ILE A 452 0.34 10.21 25.79
CA ILE A 452 -0.73 11.14 25.41
C ILE A 452 -0.32 11.86 24.12
N VAL A 453 -1.07 11.65 23.04
CA VAL A 453 -0.87 12.27 21.74
C VAL A 453 -1.73 13.55 21.67
N ASP A 454 -1.31 14.58 22.39
CA ASP A 454 -2.00 15.88 22.56
C ASP A 454 -1.39 17.03 21.73
N ARG A 455 -0.58 16.66 20.73
CA ARG A 455 0.23 17.59 19.92
C ARG A 455 0.58 16.98 18.57
N PRO A 456 1.12 17.75 17.60
CA PRO A 456 1.46 17.26 16.28
C PRO A 456 2.32 15.99 16.32
N PHE A 457 1.99 15.05 15.43
CA PHE A 457 2.67 13.78 15.32
C PHE A 457 2.81 13.34 13.86
N ILE A 458 3.76 12.45 13.62
CA ILE A 458 3.99 11.80 12.34
C ILE A 458 3.41 10.39 12.43
N PHE A 459 2.87 9.89 11.33
CA PHE A 459 2.43 8.50 11.27
C PHE A 459 2.91 7.82 9.99
N ALA A 460 3.14 6.52 10.10
CA ALA A 460 3.48 5.65 8.99
C ALA A 460 2.66 4.36 9.08
N LEU A 461 1.92 4.03 8.04
CA LEU A 461 1.24 2.75 7.92
C LEU A 461 2.13 1.83 7.09
N ARG A 462 2.45 0.67 7.66
CA ARG A 462 3.46 -0.23 7.10
C ARG A 462 2.97 -1.65 7.01
N ASP A 463 3.35 -2.33 5.95
CA ASP A 463 3.41 -3.79 5.93
C ASP A 463 4.58 -4.26 6.81
N LEU A 464 4.33 -5.19 7.71
CA LEU A 464 5.33 -5.63 8.70
C LEU A 464 6.26 -6.71 8.17
N GLU A 465 5.89 -7.39 7.08
CA GLU A 465 6.70 -8.45 6.47
C GLU A 465 7.76 -7.86 5.52
N THR A 466 7.36 -6.95 4.65
CA THR A 466 8.25 -6.34 3.64
C THR A 466 8.83 -5.01 4.08
N GLY A 467 8.21 -4.35 5.06
CA GLY A 467 8.52 -2.99 5.44
C GLY A 467 7.96 -1.92 4.51
N ALA A 468 7.18 -2.30 3.50
CA ALA A 468 6.61 -1.37 2.54
C ALA A 468 5.78 -0.29 3.23
N LEU A 469 5.99 0.95 2.81
CA LEU A 469 5.34 2.13 3.36
C LEU A 469 4.05 2.40 2.58
N LEU A 470 2.91 2.02 3.16
CA LEU A 470 1.59 2.16 2.55
C LEU A 470 1.09 3.61 2.60
N PHE A 471 1.20 4.22 3.78
CA PHE A 471 0.91 5.64 3.98
C PHE A 471 2.00 6.29 4.81
N LEU A 472 2.27 7.54 4.51
CA LEU A 472 3.10 8.43 5.31
C LEU A 472 2.36 9.75 5.47
N GLY A 473 2.40 10.30 6.70
CA GLY A 473 1.69 11.54 6.96
C GLY A 473 2.02 12.17 8.29
N ARG A 474 1.35 13.29 8.53
CA ARG A 474 1.36 14.01 9.81
C ARG A 474 -0.02 14.53 10.15
N VAL A 475 -0.30 14.60 11.42
CA VAL A 475 -1.47 15.29 11.97
C VAL A 475 -0.99 16.50 12.75
N THR A 476 -1.35 17.66 12.27
CA THR A 476 -1.02 18.97 12.87
C THR A 476 -2.22 19.58 13.57
N ASP A 477 -3.42 19.19 13.15
CA ASP A 477 -4.72 19.49 13.73
C ASP A 477 -5.69 18.34 13.46
N PRO A 478 -6.12 17.56 14.45
CA PRO A 478 -7.02 16.43 14.25
C PRO A 478 -8.47 16.83 13.94
N THR A 479 -8.79 18.13 14.01
CA THR A 479 -10.15 18.68 13.77
C THR A 479 -10.30 19.34 12.40
N ALA A 480 -9.21 19.43 11.60
CA ALA A 480 -9.18 20.12 10.30
C ALA A 480 -9.52 19.21 9.12
#